data_ca09a2ed25b839e438559041d6041888
#
_entry.id   ca09a2ed25b839e438559041d6041888
#
_cell.length_a   1.000
_cell.length_b   1.000
_cell.length_c   1.000
_cell.angle_alpha   90.00
_cell.angle_beta   90.00
_cell.angle_gamma   90.00
#
_symmetry.space_group_name_H-M   'P 1'
#
loop_
_entity.id
_entity.type
_entity.pdbx_description
1 polymer ?
#
loop_
_entity_poly.entity_id
_entity_poly.type
_entity_poly.pdbx_seq_one_letter_code
_entity_poly.pdbx_strand_id
1 'polypeptide(L)'
;EVESKRLFHAGDLNNWYAHLLSDDYAVRRKGVMGMGGEIDPVYEEKRYLGELKDIAKTYDAFDVLLFPIDGRIGNGYTKGARQFLERFSVGLFVPMHFVASGFASAWRMETFTTKKNIPLWKINREGAEIEL
;
A
#
# COMPACT_ATOMS: atom_id res chain seq x y z
N GLU A 1 -5.57 -19.53 3.34
CA GLU A 1 -6.49 -19.36 4.49
C GLU A 1 -5.95 -20.06 5.73
N VAL A 2 -6.18 -19.50 6.89
CA VAL A 2 -5.79 -20.06 8.19
C VAL A 2 -7.01 -19.99 9.12
N GLU A 3 -7.42 -21.12 9.67
CA GLU A 3 -8.57 -21.21 10.57
C GLU A 3 -9.84 -20.49 10.04
N SER A 4 -10.17 -20.73 8.78
CA SER A 4 -11.28 -20.08 8.04
C SER A 4 -11.09 -18.56 7.83
N LYS A 5 -9.92 -18.02 8.11
CA LYS A 5 -9.57 -16.64 7.80
C LYS A 5 -8.79 -16.55 6.49
N ARG A 6 -9.11 -15.54 5.69
CA ARG A 6 -8.40 -15.26 4.45
C ARG A 6 -7.42 -14.11 4.67
N LEU A 7 -6.14 -14.45 4.59
CA LEU A 7 -5.05 -13.49 4.73
C LEU A 7 -4.47 -13.18 3.36
N PHE A 8 -4.19 -11.92 3.09
CA PHE A 8 -3.43 -11.49 1.93
C PHE A 8 -2.15 -10.81 2.39
N HIS A 9 -1.02 -11.37 2.00
CA HIS A 9 0.29 -10.78 2.22
C HIS A 9 0.77 -10.20 0.90
N ALA A 10 0.80 -8.88 0.81
CA ALA A 10 1.10 -8.19 -0.43
C ALA A 10 2.56 -8.33 -0.89
N GLY A 11 3.47 -8.74 0.02
CA GLY A 11 4.89 -8.77 -0.31
C GLY A 11 5.38 -7.37 -0.68
N ASP A 12 5.94 -7.23 -1.87
CA ASP A 12 6.41 -5.96 -2.41
C ASP A 12 5.39 -5.28 -3.34
N LEU A 13 4.16 -5.78 -3.41
CA LEU A 13 3.12 -5.16 -4.22
C LEU A 13 2.79 -3.76 -3.69
N ASN A 14 2.97 -2.74 -4.52
CA ASN A 14 2.67 -1.35 -4.15
C ASN A 14 2.67 -0.46 -5.38
N ASN A 15 2.17 0.76 -5.23
CA ASN A 15 2.34 1.84 -6.19
C ASN A 15 3.66 2.57 -5.90
N TRP A 16 4.77 1.98 -6.33
CA TRP A 16 6.13 2.41 -5.93
C TRP A 16 6.53 3.78 -6.44
N TYR A 17 5.91 4.27 -7.50
CA TYR A 17 6.25 5.55 -8.12
C TYR A 17 5.17 6.61 -7.89
N ALA A 18 4.34 6.44 -6.87
CA ALA A 18 3.24 7.34 -6.55
C ALA A 18 3.72 8.79 -6.30
N HIS A 19 4.94 8.95 -5.77
CA HIS A 19 5.53 10.27 -5.52
C HIS A 19 5.79 11.09 -6.80
N LEU A 20 5.84 10.43 -7.95
CA LEU A 20 6.01 11.07 -9.25
C LEU A 20 4.68 11.45 -9.91
N LEU A 21 3.56 10.99 -9.36
CA LEU A 21 2.21 11.32 -9.83
C LEU A 21 1.80 12.67 -9.21
N SER A 22 1.96 13.74 -9.98
CA SER A 22 1.56 15.08 -9.56
C SER A 22 1.10 15.88 -10.77
N ASP A 23 0.53 17.06 -10.54
CA ASP A 23 0.10 17.98 -11.58
C ASP A 23 1.27 18.42 -12.48
N ASP A 24 2.50 18.30 -11.96
CA ASP A 24 3.75 18.59 -12.67
C ASP A 24 4.43 17.32 -13.22
N TYR A 25 3.64 16.34 -13.59
CA TYR A 25 4.13 15.05 -14.09
C TYR A 25 5.21 15.19 -15.18
N ALA A 26 5.00 16.05 -16.15
CA ALA A 26 5.94 16.25 -17.27
C ALA A 26 7.32 16.77 -16.81
N VAL A 27 7.36 17.61 -15.79
CA VAL A 27 8.60 18.14 -15.22
C VAL A 27 9.32 17.09 -14.40
N ARG A 28 8.59 16.35 -13.60
CA ARG A 28 9.15 15.28 -12.78
C ARG A 28 9.68 14.12 -13.61
N ARG A 29 9.00 13.77 -14.69
CA ARG A 29 9.45 12.74 -15.63
C ARG A 29 10.82 13.07 -16.22
N LYS A 30 11.07 14.33 -16.56
CA LYS A 30 12.39 14.79 -17.04
C LYS A 30 13.49 14.60 -16.02
N GLY A 31 13.20 14.80 -14.74
CA GLY A 31 14.16 14.58 -13.65
C GLY A 31 14.49 13.11 -13.42
N VAL A 32 13.63 12.19 -13.80
CA VAL A 32 13.81 10.75 -13.63
C VAL A 32 14.56 10.13 -14.81
N MET A 33 14.49 10.73 -15.99
CA MET A 33 15.10 10.24 -17.23
C MET A 33 16.63 10.05 -17.17
N GLY A 34 17.32 10.68 -16.23
CA GLY A 34 18.76 10.53 -16.05
C GLY A 34 19.21 9.38 -15.15
N MET A 35 18.27 8.60 -14.59
CA MET A 35 18.56 7.60 -13.56
C MET A 35 18.56 6.16 -14.06
N GLY A 36 19.10 5.91 -15.26
CA GLY A 36 19.32 4.56 -15.78
C GLY A 36 18.10 3.89 -16.40
N GLY A 37 17.04 4.63 -16.69
CA GLY A 37 15.86 4.14 -17.37
C GLY A 37 14.69 5.11 -17.23
N GLU A 38 13.85 5.15 -18.23
CA GLU A 38 12.64 5.94 -18.20
C GLU A 38 11.60 5.24 -17.33
N ILE A 39 11.34 5.80 -16.14
CA ILE A 39 10.20 5.37 -15.32
C ILE A 39 9.01 6.26 -15.66
N ASP A 40 7.97 5.65 -16.19
CA ASP A 40 6.69 6.31 -16.41
C ASP A 40 5.77 5.98 -15.23
N PRO A 41 5.55 6.91 -14.29
CA PRO A 41 4.75 6.63 -13.11
C PRO A 41 3.27 6.37 -13.42
N VAL A 42 2.75 6.91 -14.51
CA VAL A 42 1.38 6.61 -14.95
C VAL A 42 1.28 5.17 -15.43
N TYR A 43 2.27 4.71 -16.18
CA TYR A 43 2.33 3.31 -16.62
C TYR A 43 2.51 2.36 -15.43
N GLU A 44 3.37 2.70 -14.47
CA GLU A 44 3.59 1.90 -13.27
C GLU A 44 2.33 1.83 -12.39
N GLU A 45 1.60 2.94 -12.27
CA GLU A 45 0.30 2.91 -11.58
C GLU A 45 -0.70 2.02 -12.29
N LYS A 46 -0.77 2.07 -13.61
CA LYS A 46 -1.66 1.18 -14.39
C LYS A 46 -1.29 -0.29 -14.20
N ARG A 47 -0.01 -0.60 -14.13
CA ARG A 47 0.44 -1.98 -13.83
C ARG A 47 -0.04 -2.40 -12.45
N TYR A 48 0.17 -1.56 -11.44
CA TYR A 48 -0.27 -1.84 -10.07
C TYR A 48 -1.80 -2.06 -10.01
N LEU A 49 -2.58 -1.17 -10.61
CA LEU A 49 -4.04 -1.30 -10.64
C LEU A 49 -4.49 -2.53 -11.45
N GLY A 50 -3.74 -2.90 -12.46
CA GLY A 50 -3.95 -4.14 -13.23
C GLY A 50 -3.76 -5.38 -12.38
N GLU A 51 -2.76 -5.40 -11.50
CA GLU A 51 -2.55 -6.49 -10.54
C GLU A 51 -3.74 -6.58 -9.57
N LEU A 52 -4.23 -5.45 -9.06
CA LEU A 52 -5.43 -5.45 -8.20
C LEU A 52 -6.65 -6.01 -8.94
N LYS A 53 -6.80 -5.65 -10.21
CA LYS A 53 -7.89 -6.16 -11.05
C LYS A 53 -7.80 -7.67 -11.22
N ASP A 54 -6.60 -8.20 -11.41
CA ASP A 54 -6.39 -9.64 -11.54
C ASP A 54 -6.70 -10.39 -10.23
N ILE A 55 -6.27 -9.86 -9.10
CA ILE A 55 -6.60 -10.41 -7.78
C ILE A 55 -8.12 -10.43 -7.59
N ALA A 56 -8.80 -9.36 -7.97
CA ALA A 56 -10.25 -9.22 -7.80
C ALA A 56 -11.08 -10.20 -8.64
N LYS A 57 -10.48 -10.83 -9.65
CA LYS A 57 -11.15 -11.91 -10.40
C LYS A 57 -11.40 -13.14 -9.54
N THR A 58 -10.58 -13.34 -8.52
CA THR A 58 -10.67 -14.51 -7.63
C THR A 58 -11.22 -14.16 -6.25
N TYR A 59 -10.78 -13.03 -5.69
CA TYR A 59 -11.17 -12.60 -4.35
C TYR A 59 -11.44 -11.11 -4.33
N ASP A 60 -12.48 -10.70 -3.59
CA ASP A 60 -12.85 -9.29 -3.38
C ASP A 60 -12.82 -8.88 -1.91
N ALA A 61 -12.57 -9.83 -1.00
CA ALA A 61 -12.56 -9.59 0.43
C ALA A 61 -11.48 -10.42 1.13
N PHE A 62 -10.84 -9.82 2.13
CA PHE A 62 -9.83 -10.45 2.98
C PHE A 62 -10.10 -10.12 4.44
N ASP A 63 -9.91 -11.10 5.32
CA ASP A 63 -10.02 -10.87 6.76
C ASP A 63 -8.84 -10.06 7.28
N VAL A 64 -7.64 -10.33 6.76
CA VAL A 64 -6.42 -9.64 7.13
C VAL A 64 -5.63 -9.26 5.88
N LEU A 65 -5.19 -8.02 5.82
CA LEU A 65 -4.30 -7.51 4.78
C LEU A 65 -2.98 -7.06 5.41
N LEU A 66 -1.87 -7.67 4.99
CA LEU A 66 -0.52 -7.17 5.27
C LEU A 66 -0.02 -6.42 4.03
N PHE A 67 0.19 -5.11 4.16
CA PHE A 67 0.50 -4.26 3.01
C PHE A 67 1.64 -3.29 3.31
N PRO A 68 2.58 -3.07 2.35
CA PRO A 68 3.72 -2.19 2.59
C PRO A 68 3.31 -0.71 2.71
N ILE A 69 3.72 -0.11 3.80
CA ILE A 69 3.66 1.34 4.04
C ILE A 69 5.10 1.83 4.13
N ASP A 70 5.71 2.06 2.99
CA ASP A 70 7.14 2.30 2.88
C ASP A 70 7.43 3.78 2.62
N GLY A 71 7.89 4.47 3.66
CA GLY A 71 8.21 5.90 3.59
C GLY A 71 9.32 6.26 2.61
N ARG A 72 10.09 5.28 2.12
CA ARG A 72 11.10 5.49 1.07
C ARG A 72 10.50 5.93 -0.25
N ILE A 73 9.22 5.63 -0.49
CA ILE A 73 8.51 6.14 -1.67
C ILE A 73 8.44 7.68 -1.64
N GLY A 74 8.43 8.29 -0.46
CA GLY A 74 8.27 9.74 -0.31
C GLY A 74 6.81 10.17 -0.28
N ASN A 75 6.50 11.34 -0.87
CA ASN A 75 5.13 11.82 -0.92
C ASN A 75 4.21 10.80 -1.61
N GLY A 76 3.05 10.54 -1.01
CA GLY A 76 2.12 9.57 -1.55
C GLY A 76 2.46 8.12 -1.22
N TYR A 77 3.33 7.86 -0.25
CA TYR A 77 3.72 6.50 0.13
C TYR A 77 2.55 5.64 0.65
N THR A 78 1.44 6.24 1.03
CA THR A 78 0.23 5.53 1.43
C THR A 78 -0.75 5.29 0.27
N LYS A 79 -0.47 5.82 -0.92
CA LYS A 79 -1.42 5.79 -2.05
C LYS A 79 -1.75 4.37 -2.49
N GLY A 80 -0.74 3.51 -2.61
CA GLY A 80 -0.95 2.11 -3.02
C GLY A 80 -1.86 1.36 -2.05
N ALA A 81 -1.63 1.52 -0.74
CA ALA A 81 -2.48 0.91 0.28
C ALA A 81 -3.92 1.43 0.21
N ARG A 82 -4.10 2.75 0.04
CA ARG A 82 -5.44 3.33 -0.10
C ARG A 82 -6.16 2.81 -1.33
N GLN A 83 -5.48 2.69 -2.46
CA GLN A 83 -6.04 2.12 -3.68
C GLN A 83 -6.46 0.65 -3.48
N PHE A 84 -5.66 -0.12 -2.74
CA PHE A 84 -6.04 -1.50 -2.40
C PHE A 84 -7.31 -1.53 -1.54
N LEU A 85 -7.38 -0.70 -0.51
CA LEU A 85 -8.53 -0.65 0.40
C LEU A 85 -9.79 -0.06 -0.25
N GLU A 86 -9.67 0.68 -1.33
CA GLU A 86 -10.81 1.11 -2.15
C GLU A 86 -11.36 -0.02 -3.01
N ARG A 87 -10.51 -0.96 -3.40
CA ARG A 87 -10.87 -2.07 -4.29
C ARG A 87 -11.40 -3.29 -3.56
N PHE A 88 -10.89 -3.56 -2.35
CA PHE A 88 -11.19 -4.78 -1.59
C PHE A 88 -11.78 -4.48 -0.23
N SER A 89 -12.65 -5.37 0.25
CA SER A 89 -13.09 -5.35 1.64
C SER A 89 -12.02 -5.99 2.52
N VAL A 90 -11.64 -5.32 3.61
CA VAL A 90 -10.58 -5.78 4.51
C VAL A 90 -11.06 -5.68 5.96
N GLY A 91 -10.91 -6.78 6.70
CA GLY A 91 -11.32 -6.85 8.10
C GLY A 91 -10.29 -6.26 9.07
N LEU A 92 -9.00 -6.39 8.76
CA LEU A 92 -7.90 -5.83 9.54
C LEU A 92 -6.76 -5.45 8.62
N PHE A 93 -6.30 -4.21 8.71
CA PHE A 93 -5.12 -3.73 7.99
C PHE A 93 -3.87 -3.80 8.87
N VAL A 94 -2.86 -4.49 8.39
CA VAL A 94 -1.56 -4.66 9.07
C VAL A 94 -0.48 -4.02 8.21
N PRO A 95 0.07 -2.85 8.61
CA PRO A 95 1.16 -2.24 7.85
C PRO A 95 2.46 -3.02 8.03
N MET A 96 3.28 -3.03 6.98
CA MET A 96 4.64 -3.59 7.00
C MET A 96 5.58 -2.70 6.18
N HIS A 97 6.87 -3.01 6.10
CA HIS A 97 7.91 -2.25 5.37
C HIS A 97 8.14 -0.83 5.90
N PHE A 98 7.77 -0.51 7.13
CA PHE A 98 7.90 0.84 7.68
C PHE A 98 9.16 1.05 8.53
N VAL A 99 10.04 0.07 8.61
CA VAL A 99 11.21 0.08 9.51
C VAL A 99 12.11 1.30 9.27
N ALA A 100 12.32 1.66 8.01
CA ALA A 100 13.17 2.80 7.66
C ALA A 100 12.60 4.17 8.09
N SER A 101 11.29 4.28 8.24
CA SER A 101 10.59 5.53 8.56
C SER A 101 9.92 5.52 9.94
N GLY A 102 10.06 4.42 10.70
CA GLY A 102 9.53 4.26 12.05
C GLY A 102 8.04 3.91 12.10
N PHE A 103 7.60 3.46 13.27
CA PHE A 103 6.21 3.01 13.49
C PHE A 103 5.17 4.09 13.16
N ALA A 104 5.45 5.34 13.51
CA ALA A 104 4.51 6.44 13.29
C ALA A 104 4.16 6.67 11.81
N SER A 105 5.06 6.33 10.90
CA SER A 105 4.79 6.45 9.46
C SER A 105 3.66 5.54 9.00
N ALA A 106 3.55 4.37 9.60
CA ALA A 106 2.48 3.41 9.30
C ALA A 106 1.12 3.91 9.83
N TRP A 107 1.11 4.69 10.91
CA TRP A 107 -0.12 5.20 11.52
C TRP A 107 -0.81 6.28 10.71
N ARG A 108 -0.15 6.85 9.71
CA ARG A 108 -0.78 7.83 8.80
C ARG A 108 -1.94 7.25 8.00
N MET A 109 -2.04 5.93 7.94
CA MET A 109 -3.22 5.29 7.37
C MET A 109 -4.48 5.44 8.21
N GLU A 110 -4.36 5.84 9.48
CA GLU A 110 -5.49 5.86 10.43
C GLU A 110 -6.67 6.70 9.95
N THR A 111 -6.42 7.89 9.42
CA THR A 111 -7.49 8.76 8.93
C THR A 111 -8.30 8.07 7.83
N PHE A 112 -7.63 7.42 6.89
CA PHE A 112 -8.28 6.72 5.80
C PHE A 112 -9.02 5.46 6.28
N THR A 113 -8.36 4.64 7.09
CA THR A 113 -8.94 3.38 7.59
C THR A 113 -10.15 3.67 8.49
N THR A 114 -10.10 4.71 9.31
CA THR A 114 -11.22 5.13 10.16
C THR A 114 -12.43 5.53 9.31
N LYS A 115 -12.23 6.30 8.25
CA LYS A 115 -13.31 6.68 7.32
C LYS A 115 -13.96 5.47 6.65
N LYS A 116 -13.19 4.43 6.41
CA LYS A 116 -13.64 3.18 5.77
C LYS A 116 -14.14 2.16 6.78
N ASN A 117 -14.09 2.45 8.08
CA ASN A 117 -14.40 1.50 9.15
C ASN A 117 -13.55 0.23 9.09
N ILE A 118 -12.27 0.38 8.73
CA ILE A 118 -11.31 -0.71 8.68
C ILE A 118 -10.41 -0.63 9.91
N PRO A 119 -10.37 -1.65 10.78
CA PRO A 119 -9.42 -1.71 11.87
C PRO A 119 -7.98 -1.64 11.37
N LEU A 120 -7.18 -0.75 11.95
CA LEU A 120 -5.76 -0.62 11.70
C LEU A 120 -4.99 -1.13 12.91
N TRP A 121 -4.08 -2.08 12.72
CA TRP A 121 -3.17 -2.46 13.78
C TRP A 121 -2.02 -1.47 13.87
N LYS A 122 -2.05 -0.62 14.89
CA LYS A 122 -0.97 0.32 15.20
C LYS A 122 0.15 -0.39 15.95
N ILE A 123 0.99 -1.09 15.21
CA ILE A 123 2.16 -1.75 15.75
C ILE A 123 3.09 -0.69 16.35
N ASN A 124 3.53 -0.88 17.59
CA ASN A 124 4.34 0.09 18.34
C ASN A 124 5.64 -0.49 18.91
N ARG A 125 5.90 -1.78 18.67
CA ARG A 125 7.10 -2.47 19.15
C ARG A 125 7.34 -3.74 18.36
N GLU A 126 8.58 -4.20 18.36
CA GLU A 126 8.94 -5.53 17.86
C GLU A 126 8.28 -6.62 18.73
N GLY A 127 7.90 -7.72 18.12
CA GLY A 127 7.24 -8.83 18.81
C GLY A 127 5.80 -8.56 19.22
N ALA A 128 5.19 -7.46 18.79
CA ALA A 128 3.78 -7.19 19.05
C ALA A 128 2.88 -8.27 18.44
N GLU A 129 1.86 -8.69 19.17
CA GLU A 129 0.92 -9.73 18.78
C GLU A 129 -0.51 -9.20 18.79
N ILE A 130 -1.36 -9.82 17.97
CA ILE A 130 -2.80 -9.55 17.94
C ILE A 130 -3.55 -10.85 17.71
N GLU A 131 -4.69 -11.02 18.39
CA GLU A 131 -5.62 -12.10 18.11
C GLU A 131 -6.59 -11.71 16.98
N LEU A 132 -6.82 -12.64 16.08
CA LEU A 132 -7.69 -12.43 14.91
C LEU A 132 -9.15 -12.87 15.19
#